data_cea870fe24a83af5d5ddf335462daa71
#
_entry.id   cea870fe24a83af5d5ddf335462daa71
#
_cell.length_a   1.000
_cell.length_b   1.000
_cell.length_c   1.000
_cell.angle_alpha   90.00
_cell.angle_beta   90.00
_cell.angle_gamma   90.00
#
_symmetry.space_group_name_H-M   'P 1'
#
loop_
_entity.id
_entity.type
_entity.pdbx_description
1 polymer ?
#
loop_
_entity_poly.entity_id
_entity_poly.type
_entity_poly.pdbx_seq_one_letter_code
_entity_poly.pdbx_strand_id
1 'polypeptide(L)'
;MDTIRSMEVGKMFKPDNFVYGANGAGNNWAKGHYTEGAELVDQAMDVLRREAESCECLQGFQMTHSLGGGTGSGMGTLLLSKIKEEFPDRMIMTYSVFPSANVSDTVTEPYNTTLSVNQLLENVDEVVVLDNEALYNICTQSLNLKTPSFSDMNELVSKAMSGITACLRYPGQLNSDLRKLAVNLIPFPRLHFFMTGYAPLTNSANSVFRQYTVAELTSQQFDAKNMMCACDPRCGRYLTAAAIFRGNVATRDVDECMREIHQRYAPYFVEWIPNNITTSVSSVAPAGSPMATTFLGNSTAIQKVFQRVSEQFEVMFRRRAYLYWFTSEGMDEMEFTEASSNLADLITEYQQYQEATVDDEILGEGEAEQAQPQGEMEVQN
;
A
#
# COMPACT_ATOMS: atom_id res chain seq x y z
N MET A 1 -23.09 -9.49 -3.60
CA MET A 1 -24.11 -8.58 -3.07
C MET A 1 -25.00 -9.24 -2.04
N ASP A 2 -25.63 -10.35 -2.37
CA ASP A 2 -26.57 -11.04 -1.49
C ASP A 2 -25.92 -11.50 -0.16
N THR A 3 -24.67 -11.92 -0.21
CA THR A 3 -23.90 -12.26 0.99
C THR A 3 -23.77 -11.09 1.97
N ILE A 4 -23.48 -9.89 1.46
CA ILE A 4 -23.36 -8.67 2.31
C ILE A 4 -24.75 -8.29 2.87
N ARG A 5 -25.79 -8.35 2.03
CA ARG A 5 -27.16 -8.02 2.45
C ARG A 5 -27.73 -8.97 3.48
N SER A 6 -27.30 -10.24 3.46
CA SER A 6 -27.76 -11.27 4.41
C SER A 6 -27.05 -11.20 5.76
N MET A 7 -25.88 -10.55 5.87
CA MET A 7 -25.17 -10.35 7.12
C MET A 7 -25.85 -9.29 7.99
N GLU A 8 -25.68 -9.38 9.32
CA GLU A 8 -26.18 -8.35 10.25
C GLU A 8 -25.65 -6.98 9.93
N VAL A 9 -24.36 -6.89 9.51
CA VAL A 9 -23.68 -5.67 9.09
C VAL A 9 -24.31 -5.09 7.81
N GLY A 10 -24.93 -5.92 6.97
CA GLY A 10 -25.58 -5.48 5.72
C GLY A 10 -26.68 -4.44 5.93
N LYS A 11 -27.29 -4.41 7.11
CA LYS A 11 -28.31 -3.41 7.48
C LYS A 11 -27.72 -2.02 7.72
N MET A 12 -26.41 -1.90 7.92
CA MET A 12 -25.73 -0.61 8.14
C MET A 12 -25.43 0.11 6.83
N PHE A 13 -25.40 -0.61 5.69
CA PHE A 13 -25.15 -0.03 4.38
C PHE A 13 -26.47 0.49 3.77
N LYS A 14 -26.42 1.69 3.21
CA LYS A 14 -27.55 2.24 2.43
C LYS A 14 -27.74 1.42 1.16
N PRO A 15 -28.95 0.96 0.82
CA PRO A 15 -29.21 0.20 -0.41
C PRO A 15 -28.78 0.94 -1.67
N ASP A 16 -28.91 2.26 -1.70
CA ASP A 16 -28.58 3.11 -2.85
C ASP A 16 -27.07 3.25 -3.09
N ASN A 17 -26.22 2.81 -2.15
CA ASN A 17 -24.77 2.83 -2.28
C ASN A 17 -24.22 1.58 -2.99
N PHE A 18 -25.08 0.62 -3.32
CA PHE A 18 -24.67 -0.57 -4.07
C PHE A 18 -24.76 -0.32 -5.58
N VAL A 19 -23.58 -0.24 -6.22
CA VAL A 19 -23.44 -0.14 -7.68
C VAL A 19 -22.94 -1.45 -8.23
N TYR A 20 -23.65 -2.02 -9.19
CA TYR A 20 -23.30 -3.29 -9.83
C TYR A 20 -23.84 -3.38 -11.24
N GLY A 21 -23.09 -4.08 -12.10
CA GLY A 21 -23.50 -4.36 -13.48
C GLY A 21 -24.11 -5.76 -13.63
N ALA A 22 -24.67 -6.03 -14.79
CA ALA A 22 -25.21 -7.34 -15.14
C ALA A 22 -24.10 -8.38 -15.38
N ASN A 23 -22.96 -7.95 -15.92
CA ASN A 23 -21.82 -8.78 -16.26
C ASN A 23 -20.59 -8.42 -15.42
N GLY A 24 -19.72 -9.43 -15.18
CA GLY A 24 -18.40 -9.18 -14.60
C GLY A 24 -17.36 -8.81 -15.66
N ALA A 25 -16.19 -8.33 -15.22
CA ALA A 25 -15.09 -7.96 -16.10
C ALA A 25 -14.25 -9.16 -16.61
N GLY A 26 -14.58 -10.41 -16.23
CA GLY A 26 -13.94 -11.62 -16.74
C GLY A 26 -12.42 -11.68 -16.51
N ASN A 27 -11.91 -11.16 -15.41
CA ASN A 27 -10.48 -11.04 -15.10
C ASN A 27 -9.67 -10.29 -16.17
N ASN A 28 -10.30 -9.37 -16.88
CA ASN A 28 -9.69 -8.54 -17.91
C ASN A 28 -9.71 -7.07 -17.48
N TRP A 29 -8.54 -6.48 -17.27
CA TRP A 29 -8.39 -5.08 -16.87
C TRP A 29 -9.03 -4.13 -17.88
N ALA A 30 -8.83 -4.37 -19.19
CA ALA A 30 -9.39 -3.53 -20.26
C ALA A 30 -10.91 -3.54 -20.24
N LYS A 31 -11.53 -4.69 -19.97
CA LYS A 31 -12.98 -4.81 -19.84
C LYS A 31 -13.51 -4.03 -18.65
N GLY A 32 -12.81 -4.09 -17.52
CA GLY A 32 -13.12 -3.32 -16.31
C GLY A 32 -12.89 -1.82 -16.46
N HIS A 33 -11.94 -1.40 -17.29
CA HIS A 33 -11.57 0.00 -17.45
C HIS A 33 -12.31 0.72 -18.58
N TYR A 34 -12.43 0.08 -19.75
CA TYR A 34 -12.93 0.73 -20.98
C TYR A 34 -14.37 0.38 -21.33
N THR A 35 -14.84 -0.82 -21.03
CA THR A 35 -16.18 -1.27 -21.45
C THR A 35 -17.14 -1.34 -20.26
N GLU A 36 -17.21 -2.41 -19.54
CA GLU A 36 -18.17 -2.62 -18.44
C GLU A 36 -17.99 -1.59 -17.29
N GLY A 37 -16.76 -1.23 -16.97
CA GLY A 37 -16.49 -0.24 -15.91
C GLY A 37 -16.90 1.17 -16.31
N ALA A 38 -16.70 1.57 -17.56
CA ALA A 38 -17.06 2.88 -18.05
C ALA A 38 -18.59 3.13 -18.01
N GLU A 39 -19.40 2.10 -18.16
CA GLU A 39 -20.88 2.21 -18.04
C GLU A 39 -21.33 2.47 -16.60
N LEU A 40 -20.56 1.99 -15.60
CA LEU A 40 -20.92 2.06 -14.20
C LEU A 40 -20.24 3.21 -13.43
N VAL A 41 -19.17 3.77 -13.99
CA VAL A 41 -18.35 4.76 -13.29
C VAL A 41 -19.15 6.01 -12.91
N ASP A 42 -20.01 6.51 -13.80
CA ASP A 42 -20.79 7.71 -13.53
C ASP A 42 -21.77 7.49 -12.37
N GLN A 43 -22.44 6.33 -12.35
CA GLN A 43 -23.31 5.96 -11.22
C GLN A 43 -22.53 5.82 -9.92
N ALA A 44 -21.32 5.27 -9.95
CA ALA A 44 -20.46 5.15 -8.78
C ALA A 44 -20.00 6.53 -8.29
N MET A 45 -19.64 7.43 -9.21
CA MET A 45 -19.27 8.80 -8.88
C MET A 45 -20.41 9.60 -8.28
N ASP A 46 -21.65 9.42 -8.75
CA ASP A 46 -22.84 10.06 -8.17
C ASP A 46 -23.06 9.62 -6.72
N VAL A 47 -22.87 8.34 -6.43
CA VAL A 47 -22.95 7.82 -5.05
C VAL A 47 -21.84 8.42 -4.19
N LEU A 48 -20.60 8.43 -4.68
CA LEU A 48 -19.45 8.96 -3.99
C LEU A 48 -19.62 10.46 -3.69
N ARG A 49 -20.07 11.24 -4.67
CA ARG A 49 -20.34 12.67 -4.54
C ARG A 49 -21.38 12.95 -3.46
N ARG A 50 -22.49 12.21 -3.45
CA ARG A 50 -23.53 12.30 -2.45
C ARG A 50 -23.03 12.01 -1.03
N GLU A 51 -22.20 10.98 -0.86
CA GLU A 51 -21.59 10.66 0.44
C GLU A 51 -20.54 11.72 0.85
N ALA A 52 -19.76 12.24 -0.10
CA ALA A 52 -18.79 13.31 0.13
C ALA A 52 -19.47 14.62 0.58
N GLU A 53 -20.60 14.99 -0.04
CA GLU A 53 -21.41 16.16 0.34
C GLU A 53 -22.04 16.02 1.73
N SER A 54 -22.28 14.80 2.20
CA SER A 54 -22.81 14.56 3.55
C SER A 54 -21.76 14.73 4.66
N CYS A 55 -20.46 14.84 4.31
CA CYS A 55 -19.38 15.01 5.26
C CYS A 55 -19.16 16.48 5.61
N GLU A 56 -19.00 16.79 6.91
CA GLU A 56 -18.67 18.16 7.35
C GLU A 56 -17.22 18.52 7.00
N CYS A 57 -16.29 17.57 7.10
CA CYS A 57 -14.87 17.74 6.79
C CYS A 57 -14.30 16.46 6.18
N LEU A 58 -14.39 16.34 4.86
CA LEU A 58 -13.82 15.22 4.14
C LEU A 58 -12.29 15.31 4.12
N GLN A 59 -11.59 14.33 4.67
CA GLN A 59 -10.12 14.23 4.61
C GLN A 59 -9.63 13.52 3.35
N GLY A 60 -10.30 12.46 2.96
CA GLY A 60 -9.89 11.65 1.82
C GLY A 60 -10.73 10.40 1.65
N PHE A 61 -10.25 9.52 0.79
CA PHE A 61 -10.89 8.29 0.39
C PHE A 61 -10.00 7.10 0.69
N GLN A 62 -10.61 5.98 1.07
CA GLN A 62 -9.94 4.70 1.19
C GLN A 62 -10.60 3.70 0.24
N MET A 63 -9.79 3.03 -0.57
CA MET A 63 -10.25 2.00 -1.51
C MET A 63 -9.61 0.66 -1.20
N THR A 64 -10.42 -0.40 -1.21
CA THR A 64 -9.94 -1.78 -1.12
C THR A 64 -10.21 -2.48 -2.45
N HIS A 65 -9.18 -3.04 -3.06
CA HIS A 65 -9.29 -3.74 -4.33
C HIS A 65 -8.17 -4.78 -4.52
N SER A 66 -8.37 -5.70 -5.45
CA SER A 66 -7.32 -6.61 -5.93
C SER A 66 -6.79 -6.14 -7.28
N LEU A 67 -5.49 -6.37 -7.54
CA LEU A 67 -4.83 -5.96 -8.77
C LEU A 67 -4.83 -7.06 -9.87
N GLY A 68 -5.02 -8.31 -9.47
CA GLY A 68 -4.96 -9.45 -10.41
C GLY A 68 -6.24 -9.70 -11.20
N GLY A 69 -7.39 -9.20 -10.74
CA GLY A 69 -8.70 -9.38 -11.38
C GLY A 69 -9.01 -8.36 -12.47
N GLY A 70 -10.25 -8.31 -12.94
CA GLY A 70 -10.72 -7.33 -13.94
C GLY A 70 -11.46 -6.15 -13.30
N THR A 71 -12.37 -6.39 -12.37
CA THR A 71 -13.18 -5.33 -11.74
C THR A 71 -12.39 -4.49 -10.75
N GLY A 72 -11.74 -5.12 -9.77
CA GLY A 72 -10.95 -4.42 -8.75
C GLY A 72 -9.75 -3.69 -9.35
N SER A 73 -9.13 -4.24 -10.37
CA SER A 73 -8.02 -3.65 -11.10
C SER A 73 -8.49 -2.62 -12.14
N GLY A 74 -9.32 -3.00 -13.10
CA GLY A 74 -9.73 -2.13 -14.21
C GLY A 74 -10.71 -1.04 -13.78
N MET A 75 -11.87 -1.41 -13.26
CA MET A 75 -12.85 -0.42 -12.78
C MET A 75 -12.36 0.33 -11.53
N GLY A 76 -11.63 -0.36 -10.63
CA GLY A 76 -11.05 0.28 -9.46
C GLY A 76 -10.11 1.41 -9.83
N THR A 77 -9.18 1.18 -10.76
CA THR A 77 -8.23 2.22 -11.20
C THR A 77 -8.91 3.33 -12.00
N LEU A 78 -9.94 3.03 -12.79
CA LEU A 78 -10.77 4.05 -13.46
C LEU A 78 -11.46 4.94 -12.43
N LEU A 79 -12.03 4.36 -11.39
CA LEU A 79 -12.67 5.11 -10.31
C LEU A 79 -11.67 6.00 -9.57
N LEU A 80 -10.45 5.51 -9.29
CA LEU A 80 -9.37 6.30 -8.67
C LEU A 80 -9.00 7.51 -9.51
N SER A 81 -8.84 7.33 -10.81
CA SER A 81 -8.57 8.43 -11.75
C SER A 81 -9.70 9.49 -11.73
N LYS A 82 -10.95 9.07 -11.72
CA LYS A 82 -12.10 9.98 -11.63
C LYS A 82 -12.22 10.68 -10.28
N ILE A 83 -11.90 10.00 -9.18
CA ILE A 83 -11.85 10.61 -7.85
C ILE A 83 -10.75 11.67 -7.80
N LYS A 84 -9.55 11.38 -8.34
CA LYS A 84 -8.44 12.35 -8.36
C LYS A 84 -8.74 13.56 -9.22
N GLU A 85 -9.46 13.37 -10.34
CA GLU A 85 -9.91 14.45 -11.22
C GLU A 85 -10.92 15.36 -10.51
N GLU A 86 -11.89 14.80 -9.79
CA GLU A 86 -12.95 15.56 -9.11
C GLU A 86 -12.50 16.15 -7.76
N PHE A 87 -11.64 15.42 -7.02
CA PHE A 87 -11.16 15.80 -5.69
C PHE A 87 -9.62 15.82 -5.62
N PRO A 88 -8.94 16.72 -6.36
CA PRO A 88 -7.47 16.71 -6.46
C PRO A 88 -6.76 16.98 -5.13
N ASP A 89 -7.39 17.72 -4.21
CA ASP A 89 -6.83 18.11 -2.91
C ASP A 89 -7.09 17.10 -1.79
N ARG A 90 -7.82 16.03 -2.07
CA ARG A 90 -8.15 15.01 -1.07
C ARG A 90 -7.18 13.85 -1.15
N MET A 91 -6.86 13.29 0.02
CA MET A 91 -5.98 12.14 0.13
C MET A 91 -6.68 10.87 -0.39
N ILE A 92 -5.98 10.10 -1.19
CA ILE A 92 -6.45 8.80 -1.67
C ILE A 92 -5.47 7.73 -1.17
N MET A 93 -5.98 6.83 -0.32
CA MET A 93 -5.25 5.68 0.18
C MET A 93 -5.87 4.40 -0.37
N THR A 94 -5.06 3.47 -0.83
CA THR A 94 -5.54 2.18 -1.30
C THR A 94 -4.96 1.03 -0.48
N TYR A 95 -5.78 -0.01 -0.29
CA TYR A 95 -5.35 -1.32 0.21
C TYR A 95 -5.41 -2.27 -0.98
N SER A 96 -4.27 -2.51 -1.58
CA SER A 96 -4.14 -3.24 -2.83
C SER A 96 -3.60 -4.63 -2.61
N VAL A 97 -4.39 -5.65 -3.01
CA VAL A 97 -3.98 -7.04 -2.92
C VAL A 97 -3.24 -7.41 -4.20
N PHE A 98 -1.93 -7.64 -4.06
CA PHE A 98 -1.05 -8.08 -5.14
C PHE A 98 -1.18 -9.58 -5.38
N PRO A 99 -0.95 -10.06 -6.62
CA PRO A 99 -0.96 -11.47 -6.91
C PRO A 99 0.16 -12.19 -6.15
N SER A 100 -0.15 -13.39 -5.65
CA SER A 100 0.81 -14.20 -4.92
C SER A 100 1.87 -14.81 -5.84
N ALA A 101 3.04 -15.16 -5.24
CA ALA A 101 4.16 -15.74 -6.01
C ALA A 101 3.86 -17.14 -6.54
N ASN A 102 3.18 -17.96 -5.74
CA ASN A 102 3.10 -19.40 -5.95
C ASN A 102 1.71 -19.90 -6.35
N VAL A 103 0.67 -19.15 -6.03
CA VAL A 103 -0.73 -19.54 -6.28
C VAL A 103 -1.43 -18.42 -7.02
N SER A 104 -1.75 -18.67 -8.29
CA SER A 104 -2.52 -17.75 -9.11
C SER A 104 -3.75 -18.48 -9.64
N ASP A 105 -4.91 -17.89 -9.46
CA ASP A 105 -6.17 -18.39 -10.02
C ASP A 105 -6.39 -17.89 -11.46
N THR A 106 -5.58 -16.91 -11.90
CA THR A 106 -5.79 -16.20 -13.16
C THR A 106 -4.47 -16.03 -13.92
N VAL A 107 -4.42 -16.49 -15.16
CA VAL A 107 -3.21 -16.40 -16.00
C VAL A 107 -2.84 -14.95 -16.37
N THR A 108 -3.83 -14.07 -16.46
CA THR A 108 -3.66 -12.66 -16.87
C THR A 108 -3.29 -11.72 -15.72
N GLU A 109 -3.05 -12.22 -14.51
CA GLU A 109 -2.68 -11.40 -13.35
C GLU A 109 -1.49 -10.45 -13.59
N PRO A 110 -0.38 -10.89 -14.25
CA PRO A 110 0.74 -9.98 -14.51
C PRO A 110 0.35 -8.76 -15.34
N TYR A 111 -0.49 -8.94 -16.37
CA TYR A 111 -0.99 -7.83 -17.18
C TYR A 111 -1.87 -6.89 -16.37
N ASN A 112 -2.87 -7.43 -15.68
CA ASN A 112 -3.80 -6.65 -14.89
C ASN A 112 -3.06 -5.87 -13.79
N THR A 113 -2.08 -6.49 -13.15
CA THR A 113 -1.29 -5.86 -12.08
C THR A 113 -0.39 -4.75 -12.61
N THR A 114 0.32 -4.97 -13.71
CA THR A 114 1.21 -3.95 -14.30
C THR A 114 0.44 -2.71 -14.73
N LEU A 115 -0.70 -2.90 -15.40
CA LEU A 115 -1.58 -1.82 -15.82
C LEU A 115 -2.17 -1.07 -14.62
N SER A 116 -2.53 -1.80 -13.56
CA SER A 116 -3.07 -1.19 -12.34
C SER A 116 -2.01 -0.42 -11.57
N VAL A 117 -0.79 -0.94 -11.44
CA VAL A 117 0.32 -0.23 -10.75
C VAL A 117 0.65 1.07 -11.46
N ASN A 118 0.61 1.10 -12.80
CA ASN A 118 0.79 2.34 -13.57
C ASN A 118 -0.24 3.40 -13.16
N GLN A 119 -1.51 3.03 -13.05
CA GLN A 119 -2.57 3.92 -12.61
C GLN A 119 -2.47 4.34 -11.14
N LEU A 120 -1.99 3.43 -10.26
CA LEU A 120 -1.75 3.74 -8.85
C LEU A 120 -0.62 4.75 -8.67
N LEU A 121 0.44 4.69 -9.48
CA LEU A 121 1.54 5.64 -9.47
C LEU A 121 1.10 7.08 -9.75
N GLU A 122 0.10 7.25 -10.62
CA GLU A 122 -0.37 8.56 -11.06
C GLU A 122 -1.46 9.15 -10.16
N ASN A 123 -2.38 8.31 -9.66
CA ASN A 123 -3.64 8.78 -9.09
C ASN A 123 -3.75 8.61 -7.57
N VAL A 124 -2.86 7.85 -6.94
CA VAL A 124 -2.97 7.50 -5.52
C VAL A 124 -1.85 8.14 -4.72
N ASP A 125 -2.18 8.60 -3.51
CA ASP A 125 -1.19 9.21 -2.62
C ASP A 125 -0.51 8.18 -1.73
N GLU A 126 -1.22 7.12 -1.33
CA GLU A 126 -0.71 6.07 -0.43
C GLU A 126 -1.23 4.69 -0.87
N VAL A 127 -0.34 3.72 -1.05
CA VAL A 127 -0.70 2.34 -1.39
C VAL A 127 -0.20 1.38 -0.31
N VAL A 128 -1.12 0.74 0.37
CA VAL A 128 -0.79 -0.36 1.29
C VAL A 128 -0.79 -1.66 0.52
N VAL A 129 0.38 -2.28 0.43
CA VAL A 129 0.60 -3.51 -0.32
C VAL A 129 0.27 -4.72 0.56
N LEU A 130 -0.63 -5.55 0.08
CA LEU A 130 -1.04 -6.79 0.73
C LEU A 130 -0.78 -7.97 -0.21
N ASP A 131 -0.36 -9.10 0.35
CA ASP A 131 -0.17 -10.34 -0.41
C ASP A 131 -0.89 -11.48 0.30
N ASN A 132 -1.77 -12.18 -0.42
CA ASN A 132 -2.52 -13.31 0.12
C ASN A 132 -1.63 -14.44 0.61
N GLU A 133 -0.48 -14.67 -0.02
CA GLU A 133 0.48 -15.69 0.42
C GLU A 133 1.08 -15.34 1.79
N ALA A 134 1.47 -14.08 2.00
CA ALA A 134 1.96 -13.61 3.29
C ALA A 134 0.89 -13.76 4.38
N LEU A 135 -0.34 -13.37 4.09
CA LEU A 135 -1.47 -13.53 5.01
C LEU A 135 -1.74 -15.01 5.35
N TYR A 136 -1.69 -15.89 4.37
CA TYR A 136 -1.81 -17.33 4.57
C TYR A 136 -0.69 -17.86 5.47
N ASN A 137 0.55 -17.44 5.24
CA ASN A 137 1.70 -17.80 6.07
C ASN A 137 1.56 -17.30 7.50
N ILE A 138 1.04 -16.10 7.73
CA ILE A 138 0.73 -15.60 9.07
C ILE A 138 -0.32 -16.48 9.75
N CYS A 139 -1.39 -16.83 9.06
CA CYS A 139 -2.45 -17.69 9.61
C CYS A 139 -1.92 -19.08 9.99
N THR A 140 -1.05 -19.68 9.18
CA THR A 140 -0.52 -21.02 9.44
C THR A 140 0.59 -21.04 10.47
N GLN A 141 1.56 -20.11 10.38
CA GLN A 141 2.75 -20.10 11.23
C GLN A 141 2.54 -19.38 12.56
N SER A 142 1.90 -18.19 12.54
CA SER A 142 1.75 -17.36 13.74
C SER A 142 0.46 -17.71 14.51
N LEU A 143 -0.65 -17.89 13.79
CA LEU A 143 -1.94 -18.23 14.42
C LEU A 143 -2.17 -19.74 14.58
N ASN A 144 -1.31 -20.59 13.99
CA ASN A 144 -1.39 -22.05 14.02
C ASN A 144 -2.76 -22.61 13.55
N LEU A 145 -3.38 -21.97 12.55
CA LEU A 145 -4.61 -22.45 11.94
C LEU A 145 -4.28 -23.56 10.95
N LYS A 146 -4.96 -24.71 11.05
CA LYS A 146 -4.71 -25.86 10.16
C LYS A 146 -5.20 -25.63 8.73
N THR A 147 -6.32 -24.95 8.58
CA THR A 147 -6.96 -24.65 7.29
C THR A 147 -7.45 -23.21 7.30
N PRO A 148 -6.57 -22.24 7.00
CA PRO A 148 -6.99 -20.85 6.92
C PRO A 148 -8.03 -20.63 5.82
N SER A 149 -9.04 -19.85 6.11
CA SER A 149 -10.04 -19.40 5.15
C SER A 149 -9.77 -17.95 4.72
N PHE A 150 -10.41 -17.51 3.64
CA PHE A 150 -10.41 -16.10 3.25
C PHE A 150 -10.95 -15.17 4.35
N SER A 151 -11.88 -15.68 5.16
CA SER A 151 -12.40 -14.92 6.30
C SER A 151 -11.32 -14.62 7.34
N ASP A 152 -10.46 -15.59 7.64
CA ASP A 152 -9.35 -15.41 8.59
C ASP A 152 -8.30 -14.42 8.08
N MET A 153 -7.98 -14.50 6.79
CA MET A 153 -7.08 -13.53 6.14
C MET A 153 -7.68 -12.11 6.14
N ASN A 154 -8.97 -11.98 5.83
CA ASN A 154 -9.68 -10.70 5.86
C ASN A 154 -9.76 -10.10 7.27
N GLU A 155 -9.81 -10.93 8.31
CA GLU A 155 -9.75 -10.48 9.71
C GLU A 155 -8.40 -9.80 10.01
N LEU A 156 -7.29 -10.37 9.52
CA LEU A 156 -5.96 -9.77 9.66
C LEU A 156 -5.88 -8.41 8.96
N VAL A 157 -6.34 -8.35 7.71
CA VAL A 157 -6.39 -7.09 6.94
C VAL A 157 -7.25 -6.06 7.67
N SER A 158 -8.42 -6.44 8.18
CA SER A 158 -9.31 -5.55 8.93
C SER A 158 -8.66 -5.00 10.20
N LYS A 159 -7.87 -5.80 10.92
CA LYS A 159 -7.09 -5.35 12.08
C LYS A 159 -6.05 -4.30 11.70
N ALA A 160 -5.31 -4.53 10.60
CA ALA A 160 -4.35 -3.57 10.08
C ALA A 160 -5.03 -2.26 9.63
N MET A 161 -6.09 -2.33 8.84
CA MET A 161 -6.87 -1.16 8.40
C MET A 161 -7.41 -0.37 9.59
N SER A 162 -7.99 -1.06 10.58
CA SER A 162 -8.47 -0.42 11.80
C SER A 162 -7.35 0.22 12.61
N GLY A 163 -6.16 -0.34 12.60
CA GLY A 163 -4.98 0.19 13.27
C GLY A 163 -4.46 1.47 12.63
N ILE A 164 -4.35 1.49 11.30
CA ILE A 164 -3.87 2.64 10.53
C ILE A 164 -4.77 3.87 10.75
N THR A 165 -6.08 3.68 10.78
CA THR A 165 -7.06 4.76 10.97
C THR A 165 -7.42 5.02 12.43
N ALA A 166 -6.79 4.35 13.38
CA ALA A 166 -7.14 4.47 14.80
C ALA A 166 -7.01 5.91 15.32
N CYS A 167 -5.95 6.61 14.93
CA CYS A 167 -5.70 7.98 15.37
C CYS A 167 -6.71 9.00 14.82
N LEU A 168 -7.37 8.69 13.71
CA LEU A 168 -8.47 9.51 13.15
C LEU A 168 -9.79 9.31 13.91
N ARG A 169 -10.04 8.07 14.34
CA ARG A 169 -11.33 7.68 14.91
C ARG A 169 -11.41 7.82 16.41
N TYR A 170 -10.26 7.80 17.10
CA TYR A 170 -10.21 7.79 18.55
C TYR A 170 -9.24 8.84 19.09
N PRO A 171 -9.55 9.43 20.26
CA PRO A 171 -8.65 10.37 20.91
C PRO A 171 -7.35 9.69 21.32
N GLY A 172 -6.23 10.40 21.20
CA GLY A 172 -4.92 9.92 21.59
C GLY A 172 -3.99 11.06 21.98
N GLN A 173 -2.85 10.73 22.57
CA GLN A 173 -1.83 11.70 22.97
C GLN A 173 -1.01 12.20 21.78
N LEU A 174 -0.72 11.30 20.84
CA LEU A 174 0.01 11.59 19.61
C LEU A 174 -0.90 11.25 18.43
N ASN A 175 -1.53 12.27 17.86
CA ASN A 175 -2.46 12.12 16.76
C ASN A 175 -1.75 12.20 15.41
N SER A 176 -2.18 11.37 14.49
CA SER A 176 -1.76 11.39 13.10
C SER A 176 -3.00 11.38 12.20
N ASP A 177 -3.01 12.27 11.22
CA ASP A 177 -4.00 12.30 10.14
C ASP A 177 -3.43 11.56 8.92
N LEU A 178 -4.29 11.18 7.95
CA LEU A 178 -3.81 10.56 6.71
C LEU A 178 -2.75 11.43 6.02
N ARG A 179 -2.97 12.74 5.94
CA ARG A 179 -2.01 13.68 5.35
C ARG A 179 -0.69 13.74 6.13
N LYS A 180 -0.73 13.68 7.45
CA LYS A 180 0.50 13.64 8.26
C LYS A 180 1.26 12.32 8.07
N LEU A 181 0.54 11.21 7.92
CA LEU A 181 1.15 9.92 7.58
C LEU A 181 1.87 10.02 6.23
N ALA A 182 1.20 10.53 5.20
CA ALA A 182 1.79 10.70 3.87
C ALA A 182 3.06 11.57 3.92
N VAL A 183 3.00 12.74 4.53
CA VAL A 183 4.14 13.67 4.61
C VAL A 183 5.34 13.06 5.34
N ASN A 184 5.10 12.25 6.36
CA ASN A 184 6.18 11.62 7.12
C ASN A 184 6.71 10.33 6.48
N LEU A 185 5.89 9.64 5.67
CA LEU A 185 6.25 8.33 5.11
C LEU A 185 6.75 8.39 3.66
N ILE A 186 6.42 9.45 2.92
CA ILE A 186 6.72 9.56 1.49
C ILE A 186 7.80 10.62 1.29
N PRO A 187 9.09 10.24 1.18
CA PRO A 187 10.15 11.18 0.86
C PRO A 187 10.13 11.62 -0.61
N PHE A 188 9.66 10.76 -1.51
CA PHE A 188 9.56 10.99 -2.95
C PHE A 188 8.19 10.61 -3.48
N PRO A 189 7.57 11.40 -4.37
CA PRO A 189 6.16 11.24 -4.76
C PRO A 189 5.81 9.85 -5.32
N ARG A 190 6.71 9.20 -6.04
CA ARG A 190 6.48 7.88 -6.65
C ARG A 190 6.67 6.72 -5.67
N LEU A 191 7.43 6.93 -4.58
CA LEU A 191 7.75 5.89 -3.60
C LEU A 191 6.74 5.87 -2.45
N HIS A 192 5.48 5.62 -2.78
CA HIS A 192 4.35 5.66 -1.85
C HIS A 192 3.72 4.30 -1.58
N PHE A 193 4.47 3.21 -1.80
CA PHE A 193 4.04 1.83 -1.53
C PHE A 193 4.52 1.37 -0.16
N PHE A 194 3.59 0.99 0.71
CA PHE A 194 3.88 0.64 2.09
C PHE A 194 3.70 -0.84 2.36
N MET A 195 4.64 -1.38 3.12
CA MET A 195 4.50 -2.67 3.79
C MET A 195 3.78 -2.45 5.12
N THR A 196 2.85 -3.32 5.47
CA THR A 196 2.15 -3.25 6.75
C THR A 196 2.40 -4.49 7.60
N GLY A 197 2.40 -4.29 8.91
CA GLY A 197 2.47 -5.35 9.91
C GLY A 197 1.53 -5.08 11.07
N TYR A 198 1.15 -6.11 11.80
CA TYR A 198 0.27 -6.01 12.96
C TYR A 198 0.81 -6.89 14.10
N ALA A 199 0.75 -6.38 15.32
CA ALA A 199 1.06 -7.13 16.53
C ALA A 199 0.06 -6.76 17.66
N PRO A 200 -0.34 -7.69 18.53
CA PRO A 200 0.09 -9.08 18.60
C PRO A 200 -0.69 -9.98 17.63
N LEU A 201 0.00 -10.93 17.03
CA LEU A 201 -0.58 -12.01 16.26
C LEU A 201 -0.78 -13.21 17.15
N THR A 202 -1.94 -13.32 17.77
CA THR A 202 -2.29 -14.43 18.68
C THR A 202 -3.63 -15.04 18.33
N ASN A 203 -3.72 -16.34 18.51
CA ASN A 203 -4.97 -17.04 18.41
C ASN A 203 -5.91 -16.58 19.54
N SER A 204 -7.18 -16.34 19.24
CA SER A 204 -8.18 -15.83 20.18
C SER A 204 -8.27 -16.62 21.48
N ALA A 205 -8.02 -17.95 21.44
CA ALA A 205 -8.00 -18.81 22.61
C ALA A 205 -6.84 -18.47 23.60
N ASN A 206 -5.72 -17.98 23.10
CA ASN A 206 -4.53 -17.68 23.91
C ASN A 206 -4.40 -16.19 24.26
N SER A 207 -5.15 -15.32 23.62
CA SER A 207 -5.07 -13.87 23.81
C SER A 207 -5.47 -13.42 25.22
N VAL A 208 -6.39 -14.15 25.86
CA VAL A 208 -6.93 -13.81 27.19
C VAL A 208 -5.88 -14.01 28.30
N PHE A 209 -4.93 -14.94 28.11
CA PHE A 209 -3.99 -15.33 29.15
C PHE A 209 -2.60 -14.69 29.00
N ARG A 210 -2.30 -14.06 27.89
CA ARG A 210 -0.97 -13.47 27.63
C ARG A 210 -1.03 -11.95 27.67
N GLN A 211 -0.27 -11.38 28.61
CA GLN A 211 -0.02 -9.94 28.63
C GLN A 211 1.26 -9.66 27.85
N TYR A 212 1.17 -8.74 26.92
CA TYR A 212 2.32 -8.28 26.13
C TYR A 212 2.91 -7.02 26.72
N THR A 213 4.23 -6.91 26.71
CA THR A 213 4.93 -5.67 27.00
C THR A 213 5.08 -4.84 25.74
N VAL A 214 5.27 -3.53 25.89
CA VAL A 214 5.50 -2.62 24.75
C VAL A 214 6.72 -3.06 23.95
N ALA A 215 7.80 -3.48 24.62
CA ALA A 215 9.04 -3.96 24.01
C ALA A 215 8.82 -5.23 23.15
N GLU A 216 8.01 -6.18 23.64
CA GLU A 216 7.64 -7.38 22.85
C GLU A 216 6.84 -7.03 21.60
N LEU A 217 5.83 -6.15 21.74
CA LEU A 217 5.01 -5.71 20.61
C LEU A 217 5.87 -4.99 19.56
N THR A 218 6.74 -4.11 20.02
CA THR A 218 7.62 -3.34 19.13
C THR A 218 8.63 -4.26 18.41
N SER A 219 9.17 -5.26 19.10
CA SER A 219 10.04 -6.26 18.47
C SER A 219 9.30 -7.09 17.42
N GLN A 220 8.03 -7.45 17.67
CA GLN A 220 7.21 -8.20 16.72
C GLN A 220 6.87 -7.39 15.45
N GLN A 221 6.76 -6.07 15.53
CA GLN A 221 6.47 -5.23 14.37
C GLN A 221 7.54 -5.30 13.28
N PHE A 222 8.80 -5.43 13.67
CA PHE A 222 9.93 -5.49 12.73
C PHE A 222 10.30 -6.94 12.33
N ASP A 223 9.56 -7.93 12.82
CA ASP A 223 9.77 -9.32 12.39
C ASP A 223 9.17 -9.53 10.98
N ALA A 224 9.99 -10.05 10.07
CA ALA A 224 9.57 -10.39 8.71
C ALA A 224 8.36 -11.34 8.65
N LYS A 225 8.16 -12.16 9.67
CA LYS A 225 7.03 -13.10 9.77
C LYS A 225 5.68 -12.42 10.00
N ASN A 226 5.69 -11.19 10.51
CA ASN A 226 4.48 -10.43 10.80
C ASN A 226 4.11 -9.45 9.70
N MET A 227 4.93 -9.36 8.64
CA MET A 227 4.64 -8.52 7.49
C MET A 227 3.56 -9.15 6.60
N MET A 228 2.58 -8.35 6.20
CA MET A 228 1.47 -8.76 5.34
C MET A 228 1.82 -8.67 3.84
N CYS A 229 3.09 -8.44 3.52
CA CYS A 229 3.65 -8.45 2.18
C CYS A 229 4.68 -9.57 2.08
N ALA A 230 4.67 -10.35 1.01
CA ALA A 230 5.61 -11.46 0.78
C ALA A 230 7.00 -10.97 0.35
N CYS A 231 7.62 -10.17 1.21
CA CYS A 231 8.92 -9.58 0.98
C CYS A 231 9.68 -9.53 2.31
N ASP A 232 10.94 -9.96 2.31
CA ASP A 232 11.79 -9.87 3.50
C ASP A 232 12.37 -8.45 3.60
N PRO A 233 12.01 -7.67 4.62
CA PRO A 233 12.52 -6.31 4.79
C PRO A 233 14.05 -6.24 4.95
N ARG A 234 14.70 -7.36 5.32
CA ARG A 234 16.16 -7.43 5.44
C ARG A 234 16.89 -7.40 4.11
N CYS A 235 16.17 -7.61 3.00
CA CYS A 235 16.75 -7.55 1.66
C CYS A 235 16.84 -6.13 1.09
N GLY A 236 16.30 -5.15 1.78
CA GLY A 236 16.32 -3.74 1.42
C GLY A 236 16.60 -2.87 2.64
N ARG A 237 16.39 -1.57 2.49
CA ARG A 237 16.47 -0.58 3.56
C ARG A 237 15.14 0.13 3.73
N TYR A 238 14.79 0.46 4.96
CA TYR A 238 13.65 1.32 5.24
C TYR A 238 14.02 2.78 4.95
N LEU A 239 13.23 3.45 4.13
CA LEU A 239 13.30 4.89 3.95
C LEU A 239 12.68 5.57 5.18
N THR A 240 11.46 5.17 5.49
CA THR A 240 10.67 5.69 6.61
C THR A 240 9.81 4.58 7.20
N ALA A 241 9.39 4.76 8.45
CA ALA A 241 8.48 3.85 9.12
C ALA A 241 7.53 4.61 10.06
N ALA A 242 6.32 4.11 10.23
CA ALA A 242 5.37 4.59 11.23
C ALA A 242 4.92 3.42 12.12
N ALA A 243 4.95 3.65 13.42
CA ALA A 243 4.46 2.73 14.42
C ALA A 243 3.26 3.34 15.16
N ILE A 244 2.09 2.71 15.04
CA ILE A 244 0.83 3.18 15.62
C ILE A 244 0.47 2.27 16.78
N PHE A 245 0.53 2.80 17.99
CA PHE A 245 0.19 2.09 19.22
C PHE A 245 -1.25 2.35 19.63
N ARG A 246 -1.91 1.32 20.13
CA ARG A 246 -3.30 1.39 20.60
C ARG A 246 -3.41 0.76 21.99
N GLY A 247 -4.16 1.42 22.87
CA GLY A 247 -4.43 0.93 24.22
C GLY A 247 -3.74 1.74 25.30
N ASN A 248 -3.68 1.17 26.50
CA ASN A 248 -3.06 1.85 27.66
C ASN A 248 -1.54 1.69 27.60
N VAL A 249 -0.88 2.55 26.84
CA VAL A 249 0.57 2.53 26.63
C VAL A 249 1.17 3.83 27.13
N ALA A 250 2.23 3.76 27.91
CA ALA A 250 2.96 4.95 28.35
C ALA A 250 3.86 5.46 27.22
N THR A 251 3.77 6.73 26.89
CA THR A 251 4.60 7.37 25.83
C THR A 251 6.08 7.24 26.11
N ARG A 252 6.49 7.28 27.37
CA ARG A 252 7.89 7.09 27.76
C ARG A 252 8.42 5.71 27.37
N ASP A 253 7.63 4.66 27.62
CA ASP A 253 8.04 3.28 27.29
C ASP A 253 8.13 3.10 25.76
N VAL A 254 7.24 3.75 25.02
CA VAL A 254 7.29 3.79 23.54
C VAL A 254 8.57 4.45 23.06
N ASP A 255 8.90 5.63 23.60
CA ASP A 255 10.10 6.37 23.19
C ASP A 255 11.40 5.63 23.53
N GLU A 256 11.45 4.94 24.68
CA GLU A 256 12.59 4.11 25.06
C GLU A 256 12.73 2.90 24.10
N CYS A 257 11.64 2.18 23.83
CA CYS A 257 11.64 1.05 22.91
C CYS A 257 12.00 1.47 21.46
N MET A 258 11.49 2.61 21.00
CA MET A 258 11.78 3.09 19.64
C MET A 258 13.25 3.50 19.49
N ARG A 259 13.89 4.07 20.52
CA ARG A 259 15.33 4.34 20.52
C ARG A 259 16.17 3.05 20.47
N GLU A 260 15.78 2.04 21.23
CA GLU A 260 16.45 0.73 21.17
C GLU A 260 16.33 0.09 19.77
N ILE A 261 15.15 0.19 19.16
CA ILE A 261 14.94 -0.32 17.79
C ILE A 261 15.77 0.45 16.78
N HIS A 262 15.78 1.77 16.84
CA HIS A 262 16.59 2.58 15.96
C HIS A 262 18.08 2.20 16.04
N GLN A 263 18.60 1.92 17.24
CA GLN A 263 19.96 1.44 17.41
C GLN A 263 20.18 0.01 16.88
N ARG A 264 19.23 -0.89 17.14
CA ARG A 264 19.32 -2.30 16.73
C ARG A 264 19.19 -2.49 15.21
N TYR A 265 18.29 -1.73 14.60
CA TYR A 265 17.95 -1.84 13.16
C TYR A 265 18.61 -0.73 12.33
N ALA A 266 19.53 0.05 12.88
CA ALA A 266 20.24 1.10 12.16
C ALA A 266 20.77 0.69 10.78
N PRO A 267 21.36 -0.53 10.59
CA PRO A 267 21.85 -0.96 9.28
C PRO A 267 20.75 -1.18 8.23
N TYR A 268 19.51 -1.31 8.67
CA TYR A 268 18.34 -1.52 7.78
C TYR A 268 17.59 -0.23 7.46
N PHE A 269 18.02 0.91 7.99
CA PHE A 269 17.51 2.23 7.65
C PHE A 269 18.49 2.99 6.76
N VAL A 270 17.97 3.90 5.95
CA VAL A 270 18.82 4.80 5.17
C VAL A 270 19.45 5.85 6.08
N GLU A 271 20.73 6.18 5.84
CA GLU A 271 21.52 7.08 6.70
C GLU A 271 21.20 8.56 6.47
N TRP A 272 20.73 8.90 5.27
CA TRP A 272 20.46 10.29 4.87
C TRP A 272 19.10 10.83 5.37
N ILE A 273 18.23 9.99 5.97
CA ILE A 273 17.02 10.45 6.68
C ILE A 273 17.26 10.34 8.19
N PRO A 274 17.45 11.45 8.92
CA PRO A 274 17.85 11.37 10.34
C PRO A 274 16.73 10.89 11.28
N ASN A 275 15.47 11.23 11.02
CA ASN A 275 14.30 10.88 11.85
C ASN A 275 13.30 10.06 11.04
N ASN A 276 13.68 8.83 10.74
CA ASN A 276 12.94 7.96 9.83
C ASN A 276 11.82 7.14 10.48
N ILE A 277 11.62 7.24 11.79
CA ILE A 277 10.54 6.53 12.48
C ILE A 277 9.57 7.51 13.14
N THR A 278 8.30 7.43 12.77
CA THR A 278 7.22 8.23 13.37
C THR A 278 6.38 7.36 14.29
N THR A 279 5.99 7.88 15.44
CA THR A 279 5.13 7.17 16.39
C THR A 279 3.79 7.90 16.59
N SER A 280 2.73 7.12 16.73
CA SER A 280 1.40 7.61 17.04
C SER A 280 0.78 6.74 18.14
N VAL A 281 0.08 7.36 19.08
CA VAL A 281 -0.52 6.65 20.23
C VAL A 281 -1.98 7.01 20.36
N SER A 282 -2.85 5.99 20.31
CA SER A 282 -4.28 6.10 20.59
C SER A 282 -4.64 5.38 21.89
N SER A 283 -5.44 6.01 22.73
CA SER A 283 -5.81 5.45 24.04
C SER A 283 -6.82 4.30 23.99
N VAL A 284 -7.46 4.08 22.83
CA VAL A 284 -8.50 3.06 22.69
C VAL A 284 -7.93 1.75 22.20
N ALA A 285 -7.99 0.73 23.04
CA ALA A 285 -7.56 -0.63 22.70
C ALA A 285 -8.46 -1.26 21.61
N PRO A 286 -7.91 -2.15 20.77
CA PRO A 286 -8.73 -2.91 19.83
C PRO A 286 -9.55 -3.99 20.56
N ALA A 287 -10.60 -4.47 19.93
CA ALA A 287 -11.38 -5.57 20.45
C ALA A 287 -10.50 -6.84 20.57
N GLY A 288 -10.56 -7.49 21.76
CA GLY A 288 -9.86 -8.77 22.01
C GLY A 288 -8.39 -8.66 22.43
N SER A 289 -7.81 -7.45 22.54
CA SER A 289 -6.47 -7.25 23.07
C SER A 289 -6.37 -5.96 23.88
N PRO A 290 -5.66 -5.93 25.04
CA PRO A 290 -5.51 -4.71 25.83
C PRO A 290 -4.59 -3.68 25.15
N MET A 291 -3.69 -4.13 24.30
CA MET A 291 -2.76 -3.31 23.51
C MET A 291 -2.55 -3.92 22.14
N ALA A 292 -2.34 -3.11 21.13
CA ALA A 292 -1.91 -3.53 19.82
C ALA A 292 -1.07 -2.46 19.14
N THR A 293 -0.32 -2.89 18.16
CA THR A 293 0.51 -2.01 17.36
C THR A 293 0.32 -2.33 15.88
N THR A 294 0.28 -1.29 15.06
CA THR A 294 0.24 -1.40 13.61
C THR A 294 1.46 -0.72 13.04
N PHE A 295 2.12 -1.38 12.12
CA PHE A 295 3.32 -0.92 11.46
C PHE A 295 3.02 -0.56 10.01
N LEU A 296 3.54 0.57 9.57
CA LEU A 296 3.62 0.96 8.18
C LEU A 296 5.07 1.30 7.86
N GLY A 297 5.65 0.65 6.87
CA GLY A 297 7.03 0.88 6.47
C GLY A 297 7.15 1.13 4.98
N ASN A 298 7.85 2.20 4.61
CA ASN A 298 8.31 2.42 3.26
C ASN A 298 9.69 1.81 3.12
N SER A 299 9.76 0.62 2.53
CA SER A 299 11.01 -0.14 2.37
C SER A 299 11.33 -0.37 0.91
N THR A 300 12.60 -0.23 0.55
CA THR A 300 13.09 -0.55 -0.81
C THR A 300 12.99 -2.04 -1.13
N ALA A 301 12.80 -2.91 -0.12
CA ALA A 301 12.59 -4.34 -0.33
C ALA A 301 11.34 -4.66 -1.17
N ILE A 302 10.37 -3.72 -1.23
CA ILE A 302 9.14 -3.87 -2.02
C ILE A 302 9.42 -4.01 -3.53
N GLN A 303 10.57 -3.52 -4.02
CA GLN A 303 11.00 -3.70 -5.41
C GLN A 303 10.95 -5.16 -5.86
N LYS A 304 11.15 -6.13 -4.95
CA LYS A 304 11.08 -7.56 -5.29
C LYS A 304 9.69 -8.01 -5.73
N VAL A 305 8.65 -7.40 -5.19
CA VAL A 305 7.27 -7.65 -5.61
C VAL A 305 7.07 -7.16 -7.04
N PHE A 306 7.56 -5.96 -7.34
CA PHE A 306 7.48 -5.37 -8.68
C PHE A 306 8.35 -6.12 -9.69
N GLN A 307 9.58 -6.50 -9.32
CA GLN A 307 10.48 -7.32 -10.17
C GLN A 307 9.81 -8.63 -10.57
N ARG A 308 9.22 -9.35 -9.62
CA ARG A 308 8.48 -10.60 -9.89
C ARG A 308 7.35 -10.39 -10.90
N VAL A 309 6.54 -9.35 -10.72
CA VAL A 309 5.43 -9.03 -11.64
C VAL A 309 5.97 -8.66 -13.02
N SER A 310 7.01 -7.84 -13.08
CA SER A 310 7.67 -7.43 -14.34
C SER A 310 8.23 -8.61 -15.11
N GLU A 311 8.94 -9.54 -14.45
CA GLU A 311 9.46 -10.74 -15.08
C GLU A 311 8.36 -11.63 -15.69
N GLN A 312 7.26 -11.82 -14.94
CA GLN A 312 6.11 -12.59 -15.43
C GLN A 312 5.41 -11.89 -16.60
N PHE A 313 5.28 -10.57 -16.54
CA PHE A 313 4.74 -9.75 -17.61
C PHE A 313 5.56 -9.87 -18.88
N GLU A 314 6.88 -9.69 -18.82
CA GLU A 314 7.77 -9.73 -19.97
C GLU A 314 7.75 -11.08 -20.70
N VAL A 315 7.74 -12.19 -19.95
CA VAL A 315 7.69 -13.55 -20.53
C VAL A 315 6.42 -13.72 -21.37
N MET A 316 5.28 -13.21 -20.91
CA MET A 316 4.01 -13.30 -21.62
C MET A 316 3.93 -12.29 -22.78
N PHE A 317 4.35 -11.06 -22.55
CA PHE A 317 4.24 -9.97 -23.51
C PHE A 317 5.13 -10.17 -24.72
N ARG A 318 6.36 -10.68 -24.55
CA ARG A 318 7.27 -11.03 -25.64
C ARG A 318 6.66 -12.02 -26.63
N ARG A 319 5.74 -12.88 -26.18
CA ARG A 319 5.00 -13.84 -27.02
C ARG A 319 3.61 -13.36 -27.43
N ARG A 320 3.22 -12.17 -27.01
CA ARG A 320 1.89 -11.60 -27.21
C ARG A 320 0.76 -12.54 -26.75
N ALA A 321 1.03 -13.32 -25.67
CA ALA A 321 0.04 -14.24 -25.14
C ALA A 321 -1.12 -13.49 -24.51
N TYR A 322 -2.36 -13.91 -24.77
CA TYR A 322 -3.60 -13.34 -24.24
C TYR A 322 -3.87 -11.86 -24.58
N LEU A 323 -3.01 -11.21 -25.36
CA LEU A 323 -3.11 -9.77 -25.64
C LEU A 323 -4.39 -9.41 -26.40
N TYR A 324 -4.88 -10.30 -27.28
CA TYR A 324 -6.08 -10.05 -28.07
C TYR A 324 -7.36 -9.81 -27.26
N TRP A 325 -7.42 -10.37 -26.03
CA TRP A 325 -8.56 -10.11 -25.14
C TRP A 325 -8.62 -8.66 -24.65
N PHE A 326 -7.47 -8.00 -24.52
CA PHE A 326 -7.36 -6.61 -24.12
C PHE A 326 -7.57 -5.68 -25.31
N THR A 327 -6.97 -5.99 -26.45
CA THR A 327 -7.14 -5.19 -27.67
C THR A 327 -8.55 -5.25 -28.23
N SER A 328 -9.26 -6.37 -28.06
CA SER A 328 -10.68 -6.48 -28.48
C SER A 328 -11.62 -5.57 -27.66
N GLU A 329 -11.22 -5.14 -26.46
CA GLU A 329 -11.96 -4.20 -25.62
C GLU A 329 -11.53 -2.72 -25.86
N GLY A 330 -10.75 -2.46 -26.91
CA GLY A 330 -10.35 -1.10 -27.33
C GLY A 330 -9.04 -0.58 -26.73
N MET A 331 -8.25 -1.44 -26.11
CA MET A 331 -6.96 -1.07 -25.54
C MET A 331 -5.83 -1.12 -26.59
N ASP A 332 -4.90 -0.17 -26.57
CA ASP A 332 -3.73 -0.13 -27.45
C ASP A 332 -2.57 -0.95 -26.86
N GLU A 333 -1.77 -1.58 -27.73
CA GLU A 333 -0.52 -2.25 -27.33
C GLU A 333 0.49 -1.27 -26.71
N MET A 334 0.44 -0.01 -27.08
CA MET A 334 1.34 1.02 -26.54
C MET A 334 1.16 1.23 -25.04
N GLU A 335 -0.05 1.08 -24.50
CA GLU A 335 -0.34 1.18 -23.08
C GLU A 335 0.39 0.09 -22.25
N PHE A 336 0.53 -1.11 -22.80
CA PHE A 336 1.32 -2.17 -22.15
C PHE A 336 2.79 -1.83 -22.09
N THR A 337 3.33 -1.24 -23.16
CA THR A 337 4.75 -0.85 -23.22
C THR A 337 5.05 0.28 -22.25
N GLU A 338 4.15 1.26 -22.18
CA GLU A 338 4.25 2.39 -21.24
C GLU A 338 4.17 1.91 -19.79
N ALA A 339 3.18 1.08 -19.45
CA ALA A 339 3.04 0.53 -18.12
C ALA A 339 4.26 -0.31 -17.69
N SER A 340 4.83 -1.09 -18.61
CA SER A 340 6.05 -1.87 -18.36
C SER A 340 7.26 -0.97 -18.14
N SER A 341 7.41 0.10 -18.93
CA SER A 341 8.49 1.08 -18.77
C SER A 341 8.40 1.77 -17.42
N ASN A 342 7.21 2.27 -17.06
CA ASN A 342 6.99 2.94 -15.78
C ASN A 342 7.24 2.04 -14.56
N LEU A 343 6.93 0.74 -14.69
CA LEU A 343 7.23 -0.24 -13.65
C LEU A 343 8.75 -0.50 -13.53
N ALA A 344 9.47 -0.56 -14.65
CA ALA A 344 10.92 -0.72 -14.66
C ALA A 344 11.62 0.52 -14.09
N ASP A 345 11.14 1.71 -14.40
CA ASP A 345 11.64 2.97 -13.84
C ASP A 345 11.44 3.00 -12.32
N LEU A 346 10.27 2.59 -11.84
CA LEU A 346 10.00 2.50 -10.39
C LEU A 346 10.98 1.55 -9.68
N ILE A 347 11.26 0.39 -10.25
CA ILE A 347 12.22 -0.57 -9.70
C ILE A 347 13.62 0.08 -9.63
N THR A 348 14.02 0.78 -10.68
CA THR A 348 15.31 1.47 -10.76
C THR A 348 15.42 2.59 -9.73
N GLU A 349 14.34 3.37 -9.52
CA GLU A 349 14.28 4.39 -8.48
C GLU A 349 14.45 3.80 -7.07
N TYR A 350 13.75 2.71 -6.74
CA TYR A 350 13.93 2.03 -5.46
C TYR A 350 15.35 1.51 -5.26
N GLN A 351 15.98 0.99 -6.32
CA GLN A 351 17.37 0.53 -6.29
C GLN A 351 18.34 1.70 -6.05
N GLN A 352 18.16 2.79 -6.75
CA GLN A 352 18.98 4.00 -6.60
C GLN A 352 18.97 4.51 -5.16
N TYR A 353 17.79 4.65 -4.55
CA TYR A 353 17.69 5.11 -3.16
C TYR A 353 18.14 4.08 -2.13
N GLN A 354 18.17 2.80 -2.46
CA GLN A 354 18.76 1.78 -1.61
C GLN A 354 20.28 1.88 -1.55
N GLU A 355 20.92 2.23 -2.67
CA GLU A 355 22.37 2.33 -2.83
C GLU A 355 22.91 3.71 -2.45
N ALA A 356 22.05 4.75 -2.46
CA ALA A 356 22.44 6.12 -2.16
C ALA A 356 23.10 6.24 -0.78
N THR A 357 24.26 6.93 -0.75
CA THR A 357 25.02 7.26 0.44
C THR A 357 25.02 8.78 0.67
N VAL A 358 25.39 9.22 1.86
CA VAL A 358 25.47 10.67 2.20
C VAL A 358 26.52 11.38 1.35
N ASP A 359 27.56 10.66 0.91
CA ASP A 359 28.68 11.22 0.15
C ASP A 359 28.36 11.45 -1.33
N ASP A 360 27.37 10.74 -1.90
CA ASP A 360 26.98 10.85 -3.30
C ASP A 360 26.33 12.23 -3.62
N GLU A 361 25.64 12.86 -2.67
CA GLU A 361 25.05 14.19 -2.86
C GLU A 361 26.11 15.30 -2.93
N ILE A 362 27.22 15.14 -2.21
CA ILE A 362 28.33 16.13 -2.20
C ILE A 362 29.07 16.12 -3.56
N LEU A 363 29.16 14.97 -4.20
CA LEU A 363 29.81 14.85 -5.52
C LEU A 363 28.94 15.43 -6.65
N GLY A 364 27.60 15.31 -6.55
CA GLY A 364 26.67 15.86 -7.54
C GLY A 364 26.64 17.39 -7.57
N GLU A 365 26.77 18.06 -6.42
CA GLU A 365 26.86 19.53 -6.34
C GLU A 365 28.22 20.06 -6.82
N GLY A 366 29.30 19.30 -6.62
CA GLY A 366 30.64 19.65 -7.06
C GLY A 366 30.85 19.59 -8.58
N GLU A 367 30.13 18.70 -9.28
CA GLU A 367 30.19 18.61 -10.74
C GLU A 367 29.34 19.68 -11.43
N ALA A 368 28.27 20.15 -10.82
CA ALA A 368 27.44 21.23 -11.36
C ALA A 368 28.10 22.62 -11.28
N GLU A 369 28.98 22.86 -10.29
CA GLU A 369 29.71 24.12 -10.14
C GLU A 369 30.90 24.25 -11.10
N GLN A 370 31.43 23.13 -11.64
CA GLN A 370 32.59 23.17 -12.58
C GLN A 370 32.19 23.33 -14.05
N ALA A 371 30.92 23.35 -14.39
CA ALA A 371 30.41 23.43 -15.76
C ALA A 371 30.03 24.87 -16.21
N GLN A 372 30.52 25.94 -15.55
CA GLN A 372 30.35 27.29 -16.09
C GLN A 372 31.45 27.62 -17.13
N PRO A 373 31.10 27.96 -18.40
CA PRO A 373 32.08 28.30 -19.41
C PRO A 373 32.73 29.63 -19.10
N GLN A 374 34.07 29.65 -19.03
CA GLN A 374 34.85 30.88 -19.02
C GLN A 374 34.57 31.65 -20.31
N GLY A 375 33.79 32.73 -20.20
CA GLY A 375 33.58 33.65 -21.29
C GLY A 375 34.87 34.37 -21.64
N GLU A 376 35.31 34.25 -22.88
CA GLU A 376 36.41 34.97 -23.50
C GLU A 376 36.10 36.46 -23.47
N MET A 377 36.98 37.22 -22.80
CA MET A 377 37.06 38.67 -23.00
C MET A 377 37.86 38.95 -24.27
N GLU A 378 37.19 39.25 -25.38
CA GLU A 378 37.81 39.90 -26.52
C GLU A 378 38.04 41.41 -26.22
N VAL A 379 39.29 41.76 -26.16
CA VAL A 379 39.76 43.14 -26.13
C VAL A 379 39.76 43.66 -27.58
N GLN A 380 38.91 44.64 -27.90
CA GLN A 380 39.04 45.44 -29.14
C GLN A 380 39.73 46.73 -28.81
N ASN A 381 40.81 46.92 -29.56
CA ASN A 381 41.53 48.21 -29.71
C ASN A 381 40.68 49.30 -30.39
#